data_78e7d7036ee6bb40ebeea203d7363faf
#
_entry.id   78e7d7036ee6bb40ebeea203d7363faf
#
_cell.length_a   1.000
_cell.length_b   1.000
_cell.length_c   1.000
_cell.angle_alpha   90.00
_cell.angle_beta   90.00
_cell.angle_gamma   90.00
#
_symmetry.space_group_name_H-M   'P 1'
#
loop_
_entity.id
_entity.type
_entity.pdbx_description
1 polymer ?
#
loop_
_entity_poly.entity_id
_entity_poly.type
_entity_poly.pdbx_seq_one_letter_code
_entity_poly.pdbx_strand_id
1 'polypeptide(L)'
;MRQFDDSYEIAQRREMHIRSRHGYSSRLSGICIDLISRAQCTVEEKKEILKTIAVFITLTERRRRYGLLSLEKAAEKLPCDFMRIGVNMILSGYDPQLIERMLMNIIYFENFCGKDLLEKLVIVEGIMALWGFDNMFEVKTKLLSYLGEKYSAELIK
;
A
#
# COMPACT_ATOMS: atom_id res chain seq x y z
N MET A 1 -2.20 34.54 7.13
CA MET A 1 -2.47 33.32 7.93
C MET A 1 -2.40 32.00 7.13
N ARG A 2 -2.35 32.01 5.79
CA ARG A 2 -2.18 30.80 4.92
C ARG A 2 -0.73 30.38 4.65
N GLN A 3 0.24 31.22 4.91
CA GLN A 3 1.67 30.98 4.57
C GLN A 3 2.43 30.10 5.57
N PHE A 4 1.90 29.92 6.79
CA PHE A 4 2.51 29.08 7.82
C PHE A 4 2.20 27.58 7.65
N ASP A 5 1.07 27.27 7.02
CA ASP A 5 0.58 25.89 6.83
C ASP A 5 1.39 25.17 5.73
N ASP A 6 1.69 25.87 4.64
CA ASP A 6 2.46 25.31 3.52
C ASP A 6 3.90 24.94 3.90
N SER A 7 4.54 25.71 4.78
CA SER A 7 5.92 25.45 5.21
C SER A 7 6.01 24.22 6.12
N TYR A 8 5.01 23.99 6.96
CA TYR A 8 4.92 22.83 7.84
C TYR A 8 4.63 21.55 7.05
N GLU A 9 3.74 21.62 6.07
CA GLU A 9 3.47 20.48 5.18
C GLU A 9 4.70 20.15 4.30
N ILE A 10 5.41 21.15 3.81
CA ILE A 10 6.64 20.95 3.03
C ILE A 10 7.76 20.34 3.90
N ALA A 11 7.89 20.78 5.15
CA ALA A 11 8.84 20.21 6.09
C ALA A 11 8.48 18.74 6.43
N GLN A 12 7.22 18.45 6.71
CA GLN A 12 6.75 17.07 6.92
C GLN A 12 6.95 16.19 5.68
N ARG A 13 6.70 16.72 4.48
CA ARG A 13 6.96 16.02 3.21
C ARG A 13 8.44 15.70 3.03
N ARG A 14 9.35 16.63 3.38
CA ARG A 14 10.80 16.40 3.34
C ARG A 14 11.27 15.40 4.37
N GLU A 15 10.79 15.46 5.61
CA GLU A 15 11.15 14.49 6.65
C GLU A 15 10.61 13.09 6.35
N MET A 16 9.39 12.97 5.85
CA MET A 16 8.83 11.69 5.41
C MET A 16 9.61 11.12 4.21
N HIS A 17 10.00 11.97 3.27
CA HIS A 17 10.77 11.53 2.10
C HIS A 17 12.19 11.09 2.47
N ILE A 18 12.81 11.74 3.46
CA ILE A 18 14.12 11.37 4.00
C ILE A 18 14.01 10.08 4.82
N ARG A 19 12.99 9.91 5.65
CA ARG A 19 12.72 8.66 6.39
C ARG A 19 12.39 7.50 5.46
N SER A 20 11.64 7.74 4.39
CA SER A 20 11.33 6.75 3.35
C SER A 20 12.61 6.24 2.64
N ARG A 21 13.57 7.11 2.36
CA ARG A 21 14.83 6.71 1.69
C ARG A 21 15.83 6.00 2.60
N HIS A 22 15.82 6.24 3.91
CA HIS A 22 16.86 5.75 4.84
C HIS A 22 16.40 4.67 5.81
N GLY A 23 15.10 4.36 5.91
CA GLY A 23 14.60 3.44 6.92
C GLY A 23 13.66 2.35 6.44
N TYR A 24 13.11 2.50 5.25
CA TYR A 24 12.18 1.55 4.68
C TYR A 24 12.84 0.63 3.65
N SER A 25 13.73 -0.19 4.14
CA SER A 25 14.01 -1.48 3.50
C SER A 25 12.77 -2.33 3.79
N SER A 26 11.91 -2.53 2.80
CA SER A 26 10.69 -3.31 3.00
C SER A 26 11.05 -4.66 3.62
N ARG A 27 10.66 -4.88 4.86
CA ARG A 27 10.87 -6.16 5.55
C ARG A 27 10.00 -7.28 4.95
N LEU A 28 9.20 -6.97 3.94
CA LEU A 28 8.59 -7.96 3.06
C LEU A 28 9.64 -8.74 2.25
N SER A 29 10.91 -8.26 2.19
CA SER A 29 12.04 -9.08 1.71
C SER A 29 12.30 -10.33 2.55
N GLY A 30 11.69 -10.43 3.72
CA GLY A 30 11.63 -11.62 4.57
C GLY A 30 10.26 -12.28 4.58
N ILE A 31 9.45 -12.14 3.49
CA ILE A 31 8.21 -12.92 3.38
C ILE A 31 8.56 -14.37 3.61
N CYS A 32 8.05 -14.92 4.71
CA CYS A 32 8.27 -16.29 5.09
C CYS A 32 7.88 -17.21 3.92
N ILE A 33 8.71 -18.21 3.62
CA ILE A 33 8.43 -19.21 2.57
C ILE A 33 7.02 -19.80 2.74
N ASP A 34 6.57 -19.92 3.97
CA ASP A 34 5.20 -20.35 4.31
C ASP A 34 4.14 -19.41 3.71
N LEU A 35 4.27 -18.08 3.83
CA LEU A 35 3.34 -17.14 3.23
C LEU A 35 3.31 -17.25 1.71
N ILE A 36 4.47 -17.41 1.08
CA ILE A 36 4.56 -17.55 -0.38
C ILE A 36 3.85 -18.83 -0.83
N SER A 37 4.06 -19.94 -0.15
CA SER A 37 3.41 -21.22 -0.48
C SER A 37 1.90 -21.17 -0.29
N ARG A 38 1.43 -20.47 0.74
CA ARG A 38 0.00 -20.29 1.03
C ARG A 38 -0.70 -19.27 0.13
N ALA A 39 0.04 -18.34 -0.48
CA ALA A 39 -0.50 -17.29 -1.35
C ALA A 39 -0.65 -17.74 -2.82
N GLN A 40 -0.51 -19.03 -3.12
CA GLN A 40 -0.65 -19.54 -4.49
C GLN A 40 -2.10 -19.43 -4.96
N CYS A 41 -2.28 -18.84 -6.14
CA CYS A 41 -3.59 -18.66 -6.75
C CYS A 41 -3.52 -18.76 -8.28
N THR A 42 -4.67 -18.96 -8.91
CA THR A 42 -4.82 -19.10 -10.37
C THR A 42 -4.61 -17.78 -11.10
N VAL A 43 -4.49 -17.85 -12.43
CA VAL A 43 -4.38 -16.65 -13.30
C VAL A 43 -5.64 -15.80 -13.22
N GLU A 44 -6.81 -16.43 -13.15
CA GLU A 44 -8.11 -15.77 -13.03
C GLU A 44 -8.22 -15.00 -11.72
N GLU A 45 -7.85 -15.62 -10.61
CA GLU A 45 -7.81 -14.97 -9.29
C GLU A 45 -6.86 -13.79 -9.26
N LYS A 46 -5.68 -13.89 -9.90
CA LYS A 46 -4.74 -12.76 -10.03
C LYS A 46 -5.34 -11.59 -10.80
N LYS A 47 -6.16 -11.84 -11.82
CA LYS A 47 -6.88 -10.78 -12.55
C LYS A 47 -7.86 -10.02 -11.66
N GLU A 48 -8.47 -10.69 -10.69
CA GLU A 48 -9.35 -9.99 -9.74
C GLU A 48 -8.55 -9.02 -8.85
N ILE A 49 -7.33 -9.39 -8.44
CA ILE A 49 -6.45 -8.53 -7.65
C ILE A 49 -6.04 -7.24 -8.39
N LEU A 50 -6.06 -7.23 -9.73
CA LEU A 50 -5.83 -6.01 -10.50
C LEU A 50 -6.81 -4.88 -10.14
N LYS A 51 -8.03 -5.21 -9.72
CA LYS A 51 -9.00 -4.21 -9.25
C LYS A 51 -8.51 -3.53 -7.96
N THR A 52 -7.94 -4.28 -7.04
CA THR A 52 -7.33 -3.78 -5.82
C THR A 52 -6.14 -2.87 -6.12
N ILE A 53 -5.30 -3.25 -7.08
CA ILE A 53 -4.18 -2.41 -7.54
C ILE A 53 -4.69 -1.09 -8.13
N ALA A 54 -5.74 -1.12 -8.96
CA ALA A 54 -6.34 0.09 -9.53
C ALA A 54 -6.86 1.05 -8.45
N VAL A 55 -7.42 0.53 -7.36
CA VAL A 55 -7.82 1.35 -6.20
C VAL A 55 -6.62 2.09 -5.62
N PHE A 56 -5.49 1.42 -5.39
CA PHE A 56 -4.29 2.06 -4.85
C PHE A 56 -3.70 3.11 -5.78
N ILE A 57 -3.70 2.87 -7.10
CA ILE A 57 -3.28 3.88 -8.09
C ILE A 57 -4.16 5.13 -7.96
N THR A 58 -5.47 4.96 -7.84
CA THR A 58 -6.43 6.07 -7.68
C THR A 58 -6.22 6.82 -6.35
N LEU A 59 -5.99 6.10 -5.24
CA LEU A 59 -5.71 6.70 -3.93
C LEU A 59 -4.40 7.48 -3.95
N THR A 60 -3.37 6.94 -4.58
CA THR A 60 -2.06 7.60 -4.72
C THR A 60 -2.18 8.90 -5.51
N GLU A 61 -2.87 8.88 -6.64
CA GLU A 61 -3.12 10.07 -7.44
C GLU A 61 -3.91 11.12 -6.65
N ARG A 62 -4.96 10.69 -5.94
CA ARG A 62 -5.78 11.56 -5.10
C ARG A 62 -4.96 12.22 -4.00
N ARG A 63 -4.13 11.43 -3.27
CA ARG A 63 -3.25 11.96 -2.23
C ARG A 63 -2.25 12.98 -2.79
N ARG A 64 -1.68 12.70 -3.96
CA ARG A 64 -0.71 13.61 -4.60
C ARG A 64 -1.33 14.92 -5.03
N ARG A 65 -2.57 14.91 -5.53
CA ARG A 65 -3.26 16.12 -6.03
C ARG A 65 -3.88 16.95 -4.90
N TYR A 66 -4.47 16.30 -3.92
CA TYR A 66 -5.33 16.93 -2.93
C TYR A 66 -4.87 16.77 -1.49
N GLY A 67 -3.72 16.15 -1.27
CA GLY A 67 -3.14 15.93 0.06
C GLY A 67 -3.76 14.74 0.82
N LEU A 68 -3.24 14.52 2.03
CA LEU A 68 -3.59 13.36 2.86
C LEU A 68 -5.08 13.33 3.25
N LEU A 69 -5.63 14.47 3.67
CA LEU A 69 -7.03 14.57 4.12
C LEU A 69 -8.05 14.20 3.03
N SER A 70 -7.64 14.26 1.75
CA SER A 70 -8.51 13.82 0.66
C SER A 70 -8.83 12.32 0.70
N LEU A 71 -8.04 11.53 1.41
CA LEU A 71 -8.25 10.10 1.58
C LEU A 71 -9.38 9.77 2.57
N GLU A 72 -9.75 10.70 3.46
CA GLU A 72 -10.80 10.48 4.46
C GLU A 72 -12.13 10.06 3.82
N LYS A 73 -12.62 10.87 2.88
CA LYS A 73 -13.85 10.54 2.12
C LYS A 73 -13.69 9.31 1.20
N ALA A 74 -12.47 9.04 0.76
CA ALA A 74 -12.20 7.86 -0.06
C ALA A 74 -12.19 6.58 0.77
N ALA A 75 -11.73 6.64 2.02
CA ALA A 75 -11.67 5.51 2.94
C ALA A 75 -13.07 4.90 3.19
N GLU A 76 -14.12 5.73 3.27
CA GLU A 76 -15.50 5.27 3.46
C GLU A 76 -16.00 4.37 2.31
N LYS A 77 -15.45 4.53 1.11
CA LYS A 77 -15.86 3.83 -0.12
C LYS A 77 -14.95 2.68 -0.52
N LEU A 78 -13.98 2.34 0.33
CA LEU A 78 -13.05 1.26 0.04
C LEU A 78 -13.75 -0.11 0.06
N PRO A 79 -13.33 -1.04 -0.82
CA PRO A 79 -14.04 -2.30 -1.06
C PRO A 79 -13.96 -3.28 0.10
N CYS A 80 -12.98 -3.15 1.01
CA CYS A 80 -12.84 -4.06 2.15
C CYS A 80 -12.34 -3.35 3.40
N ASP A 81 -12.70 -3.92 4.57
CA ASP A 81 -12.33 -3.40 5.88
C ASP A 81 -10.82 -3.38 6.10
N PHE A 82 -10.11 -4.39 5.64
CA PHE A 82 -8.66 -4.47 5.80
C PHE A 82 -7.94 -3.27 5.15
N MET A 83 -8.37 -2.86 3.94
CA MET A 83 -7.85 -1.68 3.26
C MET A 83 -8.23 -0.40 4.02
N ARG A 84 -9.46 -0.33 4.54
CA ARG A 84 -9.96 0.82 5.32
C ARG A 84 -9.19 0.99 6.62
N ILE A 85 -8.89 -0.10 7.32
CA ILE A 85 -8.04 -0.10 8.52
C ILE A 85 -6.69 0.55 8.19
N GLY A 86 -5.99 0.08 7.15
CA GLY A 86 -4.68 0.61 6.77
C GLY A 86 -4.71 2.10 6.41
N VAL A 87 -5.71 2.54 5.62
CA VAL A 87 -5.84 3.97 5.26
C VAL A 87 -6.16 4.83 6.49
N ASN A 88 -7.02 4.37 7.39
CA ASN A 88 -7.33 5.10 8.63
C ASN A 88 -6.11 5.22 9.55
N MET A 89 -5.24 4.22 9.60
CA MET A 89 -3.98 4.31 10.34
C MET A 89 -3.06 5.40 9.77
N ILE A 90 -2.98 5.52 8.43
CA ILE A 90 -2.23 6.61 7.79
C ILE A 90 -2.84 7.97 8.17
N LEU A 91 -4.16 8.10 8.09
CA LEU A 91 -4.88 9.34 8.44
C LEU A 91 -4.69 9.73 9.91
N SER A 92 -4.57 8.74 10.78
CA SER A 92 -4.29 8.92 12.22
C SER A 92 -2.82 9.22 12.52
N GLY A 93 -1.94 9.25 11.53
CA GLY A 93 -0.52 9.58 11.68
C GLY A 93 0.33 8.49 12.34
N TYR A 94 -0.08 7.22 12.25
CA TYR A 94 0.70 6.12 12.80
C TYR A 94 2.02 5.94 12.07
N ASP A 95 3.03 5.50 12.82
CA ASP A 95 4.34 5.12 12.28
C ASP A 95 4.21 3.96 11.29
N PRO A 96 4.92 3.98 10.15
CA PRO A 96 4.80 2.95 9.12
C PRO A 96 5.14 1.55 9.61
N GLN A 97 6.12 1.42 10.51
CA GLN A 97 6.48 0.12 11.07
C GLN A 97 5.36 -0.45 11.95
N LEU A 98 4.63 0.44 12.64
CA LEU A 98 3.47 0.05 13.42
C LEU A 98 2.32 -0.37 12.51
N ILE A 99 2.04 0.39 11.44
CA ILE A 99 1.00 0.08 10.45
C ILE A 99 1.27 -1.32 9.85
N GLU A 100 2.48 -1.52 9.32
CA GLU A 100 2.88 -2.80 8.73
C GLU A 100 2.71 -3.96 9.71
N ARG A 101 3.23 -3.81 10.93
CA ARG A 101 3.15 -4.84 11.97
C ARG A 101 1.71 -5.21 12.32
N MET A 102 0.82 -4.20 12.46
CA MET A 102 -0.58 -4.45 12.79
C MET A 102 -1.32 -5.16 11.66
N LEU A 103 -1.10 -4.73 10.41
CA LEU A 103 -1.69 -5.39 9.25
C LEU A 103 -1.17 -6.83 9.08
N MET A 104 0.12 -7.05 9.28
CA MET A 104 0.70 -8.39 9.24
C MET A 104 0.19 -9.29 10.36
N ASN A 105 -0.05 -8.75 11.57
CA ASN A 105 -0.67 -9.51 12.65
C ASN A 105 -2.06 -10.01 12.25
N ILE A 106 -2.89 -9.17 11.61
CA ILE A 106 -4.19 -9.59 11.11
C ILE A 106 -4.03 -10.76 10.11
N ILE A 107 -3.08 -10.66 9.18
CA ILE A 107 -2.81 -11.73 8.20
C ILE A 107 -2.43 -13.04 8.89
N TYR A 108 -1.56 -12.98 9.90
CA TYR A 108 -1.08 -14.18 10.60
C TYR A 108 -2.19 -14.83 11.44
N PHE A 109 -3.00 -14.04 12.14
CA PHE A 109 -4.03 -14.59 13.05
C PHE A 109 -5.30 -15.02 12.34
N GLU A 110 -5.65 -14.38 11.22
CA GLU A 110 -6.81 -14.77 10.39
C GLU A 110 -6.52 -15.98 9.48
N ASN A 111 -5.25 -16.37 9.35
CA ASN A 111 -4.81 -17.54 8.59
C ASN A 111 -5.30 -17.57 7.13
N PHE A 112 -5.25 -16.45 6.44
CA PHE A 112 -5.61 -16.35 5.02
C PHE A 112 -4.78 -17.30 4.15
N CYS A 113 -5.34 -17.72 3.00
CA CYS A 113 -4.66 -18.53 1.99
C CYS A 113 -5.13 -18.16 0.58
N GLY A 114 -4.42 -18.68 -0.44
CA GLY A 114 -4.76 -18.47 -1.85
C GLY A 114 -4.84 -17.00 -2.24
N LYS A 115 -5.85 -16.66 -3.02
CA LYS A 115 -6.13 -15.31 -3.50
C LYS A 115 -6.28 -14.31 -2.36
N ASP A 116 -6.99 -14.67 -1.30
CA ASP A 116 -7.25 -13.76 -0.20
C ASP A 116 -5.95 -13.35 0.51
N LEU A 117 -5.04 -14.29 0.73
CA LEU A 117 -3.72 -13.97 1.29
C LEU A 117 -2.91 -13.07 0.34
N LEU A 118 -2.84 -13.42 -0.95
CA LEU A 118 -2.10 -12.62 -1.92
C LEU A 118 -2.66 -11.20 -2.01
N GLU A 119 -3.98 -11.06 -2.02
CA GLU A 119 -4.64 -9.74 -2.03
C GLU A 119 -4.32 -8.93 -0.77
N LYS A 120 -4.32 -9.55 0.42
CA LYS A 120 -3.92 -8.88 1.67
C LYS A 120 -2.46 -8.40 1.62
N LEU A 121 -1.55 -9.20 1.10
CA LEU A 121 -0.14 -8.79 0.93
C LEU A 121 -0.01 -7.61 -0.04
N VAL A 122 -0.74 -7.63 -1.15
CA VAL A 122 -0.82 -6.49 -2.09
C VAL A 122 -1.38 -5.24 -1.41
N ILE A 123 -2.38 -5.38 -0.54
CA ILE A 123 -2.95 -4.26 0.21
C ILE A 123 -1.92 -3.70 1.19
N VAL A 124 -1.19 -4.52 1.93
CA VAL A 124 -0.13 -4.04 2.84
C VAL A 124 0.89 -3.22 2.07
N GLU A 125 1.42 -3.73 0.96
CA GLU A 125 2.37 -3.00 0.13
C GLU A 125 1.77 -1.69 -0.40
N GLY A 126 0.50 -1.70 -0.85
CA GLY A 126 -0.21 -0.51 -1.31
C GLY A 126 -0.37 0.55 -0.21
N ILE A 127 -0.68 0.15 1.02
CA ILE A 127 -0.75 1.04 2.19
C ILE A 127 0.62 1.65 2.47
N MET A 128 1.69 0.85 2.40
CA MET A 128 3.05 1.34 2.64
C MET A 128 3.52 2.29 1.54
N ALA A 129 3.24 1.99 0.28
CA ALA A 129 3.52 2.87 -0.84
C ALA A 129 2.71 4.19 -0.74
N LEU A 130 1.45 4.09 -0.35
CA LEU A 130 0.61 5.25 -0.09
C LEU A 130 1.18 6.10 1.04
N TRP A 131 1.63 5.51 2.15
CA TRP A 131 2.29 6.21 3.25
C TRP A 131 3.58 6.89 2.79
N GLY A 132 4.41 6.20 2.00
CA GLY A 132 5.73 6.66 1.51
C GLY A 132 5.70 7.78 0.47
N PHE A 133 4.54 8.21 -0.01
CA PHE A 133 4.39 9.14 -1.14
C PHE A 133 5.00 8.65 -2.45
N ASP A 134 5.01 7.35 -2.66
CA ASP A 134 5.46 6.77 -3.91
C ASP A 134 4.71 7.40 -5.09
N ASN A 135 5.38 7.53 -6.24
CA ASN A 135 4.69 7.96 -7.44
C ASN A 135 3.87 6.81 -8.04
N MET A 136 2.97 7.14 -8.98
CA MET A 136 2.06 6.14 -9.58
C MET A 136 2.80 4.99 -10.26
N PHE A 137 3.95 5.25 -10.87
CA PHE A 137 4.76 4.23 -11.52
C PHE A 137 5.39 3.29 -10.49
N GLU A 138 5.95 3.83 -9.41
CA GLU A 138 6.50 3.04 -8.29
C GLU A 138 5.44 2.16 -7.65
N VAL A 139 4.25 2.73 -7.33
CA VAL A 139 3.12 1.97 -6.78
C VAL A 139 2.73 0.84 -7.71
N LYS A 140 2.51 1.14 -9.00
CA LYS A 140 2.14 0.14 -9.99
C LYS A 140 3.19 -0.97 -10.09
N THR A 141 4.47 -0.61 -10.15
CA THR A 141 5.58 -1.57 -10.22
C THR A 141 5.64 -2.48 -9.01
N LYS A 142 5.56 -1.91 -7.81
CA LYS A 142 5.57 -2.68 -6.56
C LYS A 142 4.40 -3.66 -6.49
N LEU A 143 3.19 -3.20 -6.74
CA LEU A 143 2.00 -4.02 -6.60
C LEU A 143 1.89 -5.11 -7.67
N LEU A 144 2.24 -4.82 -8.93
CA LEU A 144 2.23 -5.82 -10.00
C LEU A 144 3.29 -6.90 -9.80
N SER A 145 4.40 -6.61 -9.12
CA SER A 145 5.44 -7.60 -8.82
C SER A 145 4.91 -8.81 -8.02
N TYR A 146 3.91 -8.60 -7.18
CA TYR A 146 3.24 -9.68 -6.44
C TYR A 146 2.48 -10.66 -7.33
N LEU A 147 2.02 -10.20 -8.50
CA LEU A 147 1.29 -11.04 -9.45
C LEU A 147 2.22 -11.84 -10.37
N GLY A 148 3.50 -11.50 -10.40
CA GLY A 148 4.53 -12.19 -11.15
C GLY A 148 4.92 -11.50 -12.47
N GLU A 149 5.89 -12.12 -13.17
CA GLU A 149 6.57 -11.54 -14.33
C GLU A 149 5.61 -11.09 -15.45
N LYS A 150 4.60 -11.90 -15.77
CA LYS A 150 3.64 -11.61 -16.83
C LYS A 150 2.96 -10.25 -16.66
N TYR A 151 2.58 -9.91 -15.42
CA TYR A 151 1.91 -8.64 -15.11
C TYR A 151 2.92 -7.48 -15.01
N SER A 152 4.12 -7.77 -14.51
CA SER A 152 5.20 -6.77 -14.42
C SER A 152 5.72 -6.36 -15.80
N ALA A 153 5.72 -7.25 -16.79
CA ALA A 153 6.13 -6.97 -18.16
C ALA A 153 5.23 -5.94 -18.87
N GLU A 154 4.00 -5.73 -18.42
CA GLU A 154 3.10 -4.69 -18.94
C GLU A 154 3.59 -3.27 -18.65
N LEU A 155 4.54 -3.10 -17.71
CA LEU A 155 5.14 -1.81 -17.37
C LEU A 155 6.18 -1.33 -18.38
N ILE A 156 6.70 -2.26 -19.19
CA ILE A 156 7.81 -2.01 -20.13
C ILE A 156 7.29 -1.70 -21.53
N LYS A 157 5.99 -1.90 -21.78
CA LYS A 157 5.32 -1.57 -23.04
C LYS A 157 4.76 -0.15 -23.02
#